data_b4d19d0eda3afe868749ca58ec91ddef
#
_entry.id   b4d19d0eda3afe868749ca58ec91ddef
#
_cell.length_a   1.000
_cell.length_b   1.000
_cell.length_c   1.000
_cell.angle_alpha   90.00
_cell.angle_beta   90.00
_cell.angle_gamma   90.00
#
_symmetry.space_group_name_H-M   'P 1'
#
loop_
_entity.id
_entity.type
_entity.pdbx_description
1 polymer ?
#
loop_
_entity_poly.entity_id
_entity_poly.type
_entity_poly.pdbx_seq_one_letter_code
_entity_poly.pdbx_strand_id
1 'polypeptide(L)'
;MDLAGLDFSEKSENFADMIVIHPVTQEEMTGADGEPVTITLLGMESAVAKRMTKARAQKQLNARKNKIDIDEARAFTTSLQAKLIVKSHGLMENGQELDMTNPEVAVDVLTRFSWLREQIDEFVTDRGNFYKV
;
A
#
# COMPACT_ATOMS: atom_id res chain seq x y z
N MET A 1 7.32 -29.36 -11.55
CA MET A 1 7.15 -28.07 -10.82
C MET A 1 5.93 -28.15 -9.93
N ASP A 2 6.11 -27.84 -8.67
CA ASP A 2 5.00 -27.82 -7.70
C ASP A 2 4.55 -26.37 -7.49
N LEU A 3 3.31 -26.06 -7.86
CA LEU A 3 2.75 -24.71 -7.77
C LEU A 3 2.25 -24.35 -6.35
N ALA A 4 2.18 -25.33 -5.46
CA ALA A 4 1.67 -25.07 -4.10
C ALA A 4 2.50 -24.00 -3.35
N GLY A 5 3.82 -24.01 -3.53
CA GLY A 5 4.71 -23.03 -2.92
C GLY A 5 4.69 -21.66 -3.60
N LEU A 6 3.97 -21.53 -4.72
CA LEU A 6 3.89 -20.30 -5.52
C LEU A 6 2.48 -19.69 -5.52
N ASP A 7 1.67 -20.04 -4.53
CA ASP A 7 0.36 -19.40 -4.36
C ASP A 7 0.53 -18.08 -3.61
N PHE A 8 0.66 -16.99 -4.38
CA PHE A 8 0.87 -15.67 -3.82
C PHE A 8 -0.40 -15.03 -3.25
N SER A 9 -1.58 -15.62 -3.49
CA SER A 9 -2.80 -15.20 -2.81
C SER A 9 -2.68 -15.43 -1.31
N GLU A 10 -2.16 -16.61 -0.92
CA GLU A 10 -1.92 -16.93 0.49
C GLU A 10 -0.76 -16.12 1.05
N LYS A 11 0.34 -16.01 0.30
CA LYS A 11 1.54 -15.30 0.74
C LYS A 11 1.31 -13.80 0.91
N SER A 12 0.43 -13.20 0.11
CA SER A 12 0.08 -11.78 0.25
C SER A 12 -0.68 -11.45 1.54
N GLU A 13 -1.21 -12.46 2.23
CA GLU A 13 -1.77 -12.28 3.57
C GLU A 13 -0.70 -12.19 4.65
N ASN A 14 0.55 -12.54 4.36
CA ASN A 14 1.67 -12.33 5.26
C ASN A 14 1.98 -10.84 5.28
N PHE A 15 2.10 -10.28 6.49
CA PHE A 15 2.47 -8.87 6.62
C PHE A 15 3.94 -8.72 6.25
N ALA A 16 4.26 -7.63 5.55
CA ALA A 16 5.64 -7.28 5.24
C ALA A 16 5.89 -5.82 5.58
N ASP A 17 7.03 -5.55 6.20
CA ASP A 17 7.42 -4.21 6.60
C ASP A 17 8.15 -3.52 5.46
N MET A 18 7.62 -2.39 5.00
CA MET A 18 8.28 -1.54 4.04
C MET A 18 9.04 -0.45 4.80
N ILE A 19 10.35 -0.36 4.58
CA ILE A 19 11.13 0.77 5.11
C ILE A 19 10.96 1.94 4.16
N VAL A 20 10.53 3.09 4.69
CA VAL A 20 10.30 4.28 3.88
C VAL A 20 11.63 4.89 3.45
N ILE A 21 11.79 5.15 2.16
CA ILE A 21 13.00 5.70 1.56
C ILE A 21 12.78 7.18 1.26
N HIS A 22 13.77 8.01 1.59
CA HIS A 22 13.71 9.44 1.29
C HIS A 22 13.67 9.63 -0.23
N PRO A 23 12.71 10.44 -0.75
CA PRO A 23 12.50 10.52 -2.20
C PRO A 23 13.64 11.19 -2.97
N VAL A 24 14.50 11.93 -2.29
CA VAL A 24 15.62 12.64 -2.94
C VAL A 24 16.94 11.95 -2.65
N THR A 25 17.25 11.66 -1.37
CA THR A 25 18.54 11.10 -0.98
C THR A 25 18.64 9.60 -1.23
N GLN A 26 17.51 8.91 -1.39
CA GLN A 26 17.43 7.45 -1.57
C GLN A 26 17.91 6.67 -0.33
N GLU A 27 18.01 7.34 0.80
CA GLU A 27 18.41 6.71 2.06
C GLU A 27 17.19 6.29 2.87
N GLU A 28 17.34 5.24 3.69
CA GLU A 28 16.30 4.82 4.61
C GLU A 28 16.01 5.93 5.61
N MET A 29 14.72 6.23 5.81
CA MET A 29 14.31 7.23 6.78
C MET A 29 14.31 6.64 8.18
N THR A 30 14.81 7.41 9.14
CA THR A 30 14.91 7.03 10.54
C THR A 30 13.99 7.91 11.38
N GLY A 31 13.23 7.30 12.28
CA GLY A 31 12.35 8.01 13.19
C GLY A 31 13.09 8.70 14.34
N ALA A 32 12.36 9.46 15.11
CA ALA A 32 12.91 10.19 16.28
C ALA A 32 13.52 9.25 17.33
N ASP A 33 13.07 8.00 17.37
CA ASP A 33 13.57 6.96 18.29
C ASP A 33 14.81 6.22 17.77
N GLY A 34 15.33 6.59 16.60
CA GLY A 34 16.46 5.94 15.97
C GLY A 34 16.11 4.68 15.17
N GLU A 35 14.86 4.25 15.19
CA GLU A 35 14.40 3.09 14.43
C GLU A 35 13.95 3.49 13.03
N PRO A 36 14.01 2.56 12.05
CA PRO A 36 13.54 2.87 10.70
C PRO A 36 12.07 3.26 10.68
N VAL A 37 11.73 4.19 9.78
CA VAL A 37 10.33 4.53 9.50
C VAL A 37 9.75 3.41 8.65
N THR A 38 8.69 2.74 9.11
CA THR A 38 8.12 1.58 8.45
C THR A 38 6.62 1.69 8.28
N ILE A 39 6.13 1.06 7.22
CA ILE A 39 4.70 0.80 6.99
C ILE A 39 4.55 -0.69 6.76
N THR A 40 3.75 -1.36 7.58
CA THR A 40 3.49 -2.80 7.44
C THR A 40 2.27 -2.99 6.56
N LEU A 41 2.42 -3.79 5.52
CA LEU A 41 1.44 -3.88 4.42
C LEU A 41 1.09 -5.33 4.08
N LEU A 42 -0.16 -5.52 3.63
CA LEU A 42 -0.57 -6.72 2.90
C LEU A 42 -0.20 -6.56 1.43
N GLY A 43 -0.09 -7.67 0.69
CA GLY A 43 0.24 -7.65 -0.72
C GLY A 43 -0.97 -7.44 -1.63
N MET A 44 -0.70 -7.15 -2.90
CA MET A 44 -1.74 -6.91 -3.92
C MET A 44 -2.54 -8.16 -4.30
N GLU A 45 -2.09 -9.34 -3.92
CA GLU A 45 -2.84 -10.58 -4.14
C GLU A 45 -3.62 -11.03 -2.90
N SER A 46 -3.66 -10.18 -1.87
CA SER A 46 -4.46 -10.43 -0.67
C SER A 46 -5.96 -10.37 -0.96
N ALA A 47 -6.76 -10.98 -0.08
CA ALA A 47 -8.22 -11.00 -0.23
C ALA A 47 -8.83 -9.61 -0.27
N VAL A 48 -8.31 -8.68 0.55
CA VAL A 48 -8.77 -7.29 0.59
C VAL A 48 -8.54 -6.62 -0.77
N ALA A 49 -7.34 -6.74 -1.33
CA ALA A 49 -7.00 -6.13 -2.61
C ALA A 49 -7.84 -6.71 -3.74
N LYS A 50 -8.00 -8.02 -3.79
CA LYS A 50 -8.79 -8.69 -4.82
C LYS A 50 -10.26 -8.28 -4.77
N ARG A 51 -10.81 -8.18 -3.56
CA ARG A 51 -12.22 -7.79 -3.36
C ARG A 51 -12.47 -6.36 -3.84
N MET A 52 -11.59 -5.43 -3.49
CA MET A 52 -11.71 -4.04 -3.92
C MET A 52 -11.56 -3.89 -5.43
N THR A 53 -10.60 -4.57 -6.02
CA THR A 53 -10.36 -4.54 -7.46
C THR A 53 -11.54 -5.10 -8.23
N LYS A 54 -12.11 -6.21 -7.76
CA LYS A 54 -13.30 -6.83 -8.36
C LYS A 54 -14.52 -5.90 -8.28
N ALA A 55 -14.74 -5.29 -7.12
CA ALA A 55 -15.85 -4.35 -6.93
C ALA A 55 -15.75 -3.15 -7.87
N ARG A 56 -14.54 -2.61 -8.04
CA ARG A 56 -14.31 -1.51 -8.98
C ARG A 56 -14.60 -1.92 -10.42
N ALA A 57 -14.09 -3.08 -10.84
CA ALA A 57 -14.31 -3.58 -12.20
C ALA A 57 -15.80 -3.73 -12.49
N GLN A 58 -16.55 -4.28 -11.54
CA GLN A 58 -17.99 -4.47 -11.68
C GLN A 58 -18.74 -3.14 -11.76
N LYS A 59 -18.35 -2.17 -10.94
CA LYS A 59 -18.92 -0.83 -10.97
C LYS A 59 -18.68 -0.14 -12.31
N GLN A 60 -17.50 -0.28 -12.88
CA GLN A 60 -17.17 0.28 -14.20
C GLN A 60 -18.00 -0.35 -15.31
N LEU A 61 -18.19 -1.66 -15.27
CA LEU A 61 -19.04 -2.37 -16.23
C LEU A 61 -20.49 -1.89 -16.15
N ASN A 62 -21.02 -1.75 -14.94
CA ASN A 62 -22.41 -1.30 -14.73
C ASN A 62 -22.63 0.14 -15.16
N ALA A 63 -21.62 0.98 -15.02
CA ALA A 63 -21.69 2.39 -15.40
C ALA A 63 -21.48 2.63 -16.90
N ARG A 64 -21.08 1.59 -17.66
CA ARG A 64 -20.76 1.66 -19.10
C ARG A 64 -19.77 2.78 -19.44
N LYS A 65 -18.85 3.04 -18.53
CA LYS A 65 -17.83 4.07 -18.75
C LYS A 65 -16.72 3.52 -19.64
N ASN A 66 -16.53 4.15 -20.79
CA ASN A 66 -15.45 3.84 -21.70
C ASN A 66 -14.24 4.75 -21.54
N LYS A 67 -14.31 5.69 -20.58
CA LYS A 67 -13.28 6.72 -20.38
C LYS A 67 -12.54 6.48 -19.07
N ILE A 68 -11.21 6.47 -19.16
CA ILE A 68 -10.37 6.39 -17.96
C ILE A 68 -10.34 7.78 -17.31
N ASP A 69 -10.83 7.87 -16.08
CA ASP A 69 -10.70 9.06 -15.27
C ASP A 69 -9.48 8.91 -14.37
N ILE A 70 -8.45 9.71 -14.62
CA ILE A 70 -7.19 9.66 -13.89
C ILE A 70 -7.39 9.96 -12.40
N ASP A 71 -8.26 10.91 -12.07
CA ASP A 71 -8.51 11.28 -10.68
C ASP A 71 -9.25 10.16 -9.94
N GLU A 72 -10.22 9.52 -10.56
CA GLU A 72 -10.88 8.34 -9.99
C GLU A 72 -9.89 7.18 -9.78
N ALA A 73 -8.99 6.97 -10.73
CA ALA A 73 -7.97 5.92 -10.63
C ALA A 73 -7.02 6.18 -9.45
N ARG A 74 -6.60 7.43 -9.26
CA ARG A 74 -5.76 7.81 -8.12
C ARG A 74 -6.48 7.64 -6.80
N ALA A 75 -7.72 8.08 -6.73
CA ALA A 75 -8.53 7.95 -5.52
C ALA A 75 -8.73 6.48 -5.16
N PHE A 76 -8.95 5.62 -6.16
CA PHE A 76 -9.06 4.19 -5.94
C PHE A 76 -7.74 3.61 -5.40
N THR A 77 -6.61 3.94 -6.02
CA THR A 77 -5.28 3.46 -5.59
C THR A 77 -5.01 3.88 -4.15
N THR A 78 -5.30 5.13 -3.82
CA THR A 78 -5.10 5.66 -2.46
C THR A 78 -5.95 4.91 -1.44
N SER A 79 -7.22 4.68 -1.75
CA SER A 79 -8.14 3.95 -0.89
C SER A 79 -7.71 2.48 -0.72
N LEU A 80 -7.27 1.85 -1.80
CA LEU A 80 -6.78 0.47 -1.77
C LEU A 80 -5.54 0.36 -0.88
N GLN A 81 -4.57 1.24 -1.08
CA GLN A 81 -3.35 1.23 -0.28
C GLN A 81 -3.64 1.45 1.21
N ALA A 82 -4.57 2.36 1.53
CA ALA A 82 -4.99 2.58 2.91
C ALA A 82 -5.55 1.31 3.55
N LYS A 83 -6.27 0.48 2.79
CA LYS A 83 -6.81 -0.79 3.29
C LYS A 83 -5.73 -1.87 3.46
N LEU A 84 -4.61 -1.76 2.75
CA LEU A 84 -3.51 -2.71 2.88
C LEU A 84 -2.61 -2.43 4.09
N ILE A 85 -2.70 -1.23 4.68
CA ILE A 85 -1.85 -0.85 5.81
C ILE A 85 -2.34 -1.53 7.08
N VAL A 86 -1.44 -2.30 7.69
CA VAL A 86 -1.70 -3.01 8.95
C VAL A 86 -1.22 -2.19 10.14
N LYS A 87 -0.06 -1.56 10.00
CA LYS A 87 0.48 -0.65 11.01
C LYS A 87 1.54 0.26 10.40
N SER A 88 1.91 1.31 11.12
CA SER A 88 2.98 2.21 10.71
C SER A 88 3.79 2.63 11.93
N HIS A 89 5.05 3.02 11.70
CA HIS A 89 5.94 3.47 12.76
C HIS A 89 6.84 4.60 12.28
N GLY A 90 6.89 5.66 13.05
CA GLY A 90 7.85 6.73 12.84
C GLY A 90 7.48 7.79 11.83
N LEU A 91 6.33 7.68 11.16
CA LEU A 91 5.87 8.73 10.25
C LEU A 91 5.37 9.93 11.07
N MET A 92 5.99 11.08 10.86
CA MET A 92 5.71 12.29 11.62
C MET A 92 5.29 13.42 10.69
N GLU A 93 4.41 14.28 11.20
CA GLU A 93 4.08 15.55 10.54
C GLU A 93 3.88 16.60 11.61
N ASN A 94 4.61 17.70 11.52
CA ASN A 94 4.55 18.81 12.47
C ASN A 94 4.74 18.37 13.94
N GLY A 95 5.66 17.43 14.16
CA GLY A 95 6.00 16.94 15.49
C GLY A 95 5.05 15.90 16.07
N GLN A 96 4.04 15.47 15.31
CA GLN A 96 3.10 14.46 15.75
C GLN A 96 3.21 13.19 14.89
N GLU A 97 3.16 12.03 15.54
CA GLU A 97 3.18 10.77 14.82
C GLU A 97 1.84 10.53 14.13
N LEU A 98 1.92 10.11 12.85
CA LEU A 98 0.75 9.79 12.06
C LEU A 98 0.36 8.34 12.27
N ASP A 99 -0.92 8.10 12.55
CA ASP A 99 -1.47 6.75 12.64
C ASP A 99 -2.06 6.35 11.28
N MET A 100 -1.27 5.65 10.49
CA MET A 100 -1.68 5.21 9.15
C MET A 100 -2.68 4.07 9.18
N THR A 101 -3.00 3.50 10.34
CA THR A 101 -4.09 2.53 10.47
C THR A 101 -5.46 3.21 10.46
N ASN A 102 -5.51 4.52 10.69
CA ASN A 102 -6.73 5.30 10.53
C ASN A 102 -6.93 5.59 9.04
N PRO A 103 -8.02 5.07 8.42
CA PRO A 103 -8.22 5.24 6.97
C PRO A 103 -8.25 6.68 6.49
N GLU A 104 -8.80 7.59 7.28
CA GLU A 104 -8.86 9.01 6.93
C GLU A 104 -7.47 9.63 6.87
N VAL A 105 -6.63 9.30 7.85
CA VAL A 105 -5.24 9.75 7.90
C VAL A 105 -4.45 9.17 6.73
N ALA A 106 -4.57 7.86 6.50
CA ALA A 106 -3.85 7.19 5.41
C ALA A 106 -4.22 7.76 4.04
N VAL A 107 -5.50 7.95 3.77
CA VAL A 107 -5.97 8.51 2.50
C VAL A 107 -5.44 9.93 2.31
N ASP A 108 -5.50 10.76 3.33
CA ASP A 108 -4.99 12.13 3.27
C ASP A 108 -3.49 12.17 2.99
N VAL A 109 -2.71 11.41 3.74
CA VAL A 109 -1.24 11.35 3.57
C VAL A 109 -0.87 10.83 2.18
N LEU A 110 -1.48 9.74 1.73
CA LEU A 110 -1.18 9.15 0.43
C LEU A 110 -1.65 10.02 -0.73
N THR A 111 -2.66 10.86 -0.53
CA THR A 111 -3.09 11.83 -1.54
C THR A 111 -2.08 12.96 -1.67
N ARG A 112 -1.58 13.48 -0.54
CA ARG A 112 -0.64 14.61 -0.54
C ARG A 112 0.77 14.22 -0.92
N PHE A 113 1.23 13.03 -0.54
CA PHE A 113 2.61 12.60 -0.75
C PHE A 113 2.67 11.50 -1.81
N SER A 114 2.67 11.92 -3.08
CA SER A 114 2.68 10.99 -4.22
C SER A 114 3.88 10.06 -4.22
N TRP A 115 5.04 10.54 -3.75
CA TRP A 115 6.24 9.71 -3.68
C TRP A 115 6.08 8.52 -2.72
N LEU A 116 5.33 8.71 -1.63
CA LEU A 116 5.05 7.61 -0.70
C LEU A 116 4.08 6.60 -1.31
N ARG A 117 3.05 7.09 -1.99
CA ARG A 117 2.11 6.23 -2.73
C ARG A 117 2.83 5.38 -3.77
N GLU A 118 3.80 5.95 -4.48
CA GLU A 118 4.60 5.24 -5.48
C GLU A 118 5.46 4.14 -4.82
N GLN A 119 6.07 4.41 -3.69
CA GLN A 119 6.84 3.40 -2.95
C GLN A 119 5.96 2.24 -2.49
N ILE A 120 4.78 2.55 -1.96
CA ILE A 120 3.85 1.51 -1.53
C ILE A 120 3.39 0.67 -2.72
N ASP A 121 3.07 1.30 -3.85
CA ASP A 121 2.63 0.59 -5.05
C ASP A 121 3.70 -0.42 -5.51
N GLU A 122 4.93 0.03 -5.60
CA GLU A 122 6.05 -0.83 -5.98
C GLU A 122 6.26 -1.97 -4.98
N PHE A 123 6.15 -1.68 -3.69
CA PHE A 123 6.35 -2.67 -2.64
C PHE A 123 5.27 -3.76 -2.64
N VAL A 124 3.99 -3.36 -2.71
CA VAL A 124 2.88 -4.32 -2.60
C VAL A 124 2.69 -5.17 -3.86
N THR A 125 3.19 -4.70 -5.01
CA THR A 125 3.15 -5.47 -6.26
C THR A 125 4.34 -6.40 -6.42
N ASP A 126 5.38 -6.24 -5.63
CA ASP A 126 6.55 -7.12 -5.65
C ASP A 126 6.30 -8.35 -4.77
N ARG A 127 6.06 -9.48 -5.44
CA ARG A 127 5.78 -10.75 -4.76
C ARG A 127 6.91 -11.19 -3.83
N GLY A 128 8.14 -10.84 -4.16
CA GLY A 128 9.30 -11.19 -3.34
C GLY A 128 9.21 -10.66 -1.91
N ASN A 129 8.56 -9.53 -1.70
CA ASN A 129 8.42 -8.94 -0.37
C ASN A 129 7.54 -9.77 0.56
N PHE A 130 6.68 -10.62 0.01
CA PHE A 130 5.73 -11.43 0.77
C PHE A 130 6.06 -12.92 0.75
N TYR A 131 7.14 -13.28 0.07
CA TYR A 131 7.61 -14.65 -0.02
C TYR A 131 8.41 -14.98 1.23
N LYS A 132 7.86 -15.85 2.09
CA LYS A 132 8.55 -16.34 3.27
C LYS A 132 8.82 -17.84 3.09
N VAL A 133 10.06 -18.18 3.16
CA VAL A 133 10.51 -19.57 3.01
C VAL A 133 10.33 -20.33 4.33
#